data_f2dd3b644f52ce215db1dbfb6bd93584
#
_entry.id   f2dd3b644f52ce215db1dbfb6bd93584
#
_cell.length_a   1.000
_cell.length_b   1.000
_cell.length_c   1.000
_cell.angle_alpha   90.00
_cell.angle_beta   90.00
_cell.angle_gamma   90.00
#
_symmetry.space_group_name_H-M   'P 1'
#
loop_
_entity.id
_entity.type
_entity.pdbx_description
1 polymer ?
#
loop_
_entity_poly.entity_id
_entity_poly.type
_entity_poly.pdbx_seq_one_letter_code
_entity_poly.pdbx_strand_id
1 'polypeptide(L)'
;MAKKTIRLLMPQWKGGNNPNSSFGAELLAWLAPENDQPLIHVPVQPYDGTPLENENGINGRKQLLEQLEAAQHIIHAHKPDRIVMFGGDCLVEQAPFAYLNERYGGDLGLIWIDAHSDLVRYAGHDNGHTLPLGNLLGEGDEEFAKHVKIPLKPENVFIAGLAAPTEEETKVISNELQRQGIAPTEPDTEVIQRLGIRTAGTKKLMTSTEPIEECIKESNIKYLATHHELDVLDY
;
A
#
# COMPACT_ATOMS: atom_id res chain seq x y z
N MET A 1 26.33 6.31 14.65
CA MET A 1 26.53 6.34 13.18
C MET A 1 25.37 7.10 12.54
N ALA A 2 25.62 7.83 11.43
CA ALA A 2 24.53 8.47 10.69
C ALA A 2 23.59 7.41 10.11
N LYS A 3 22.27 7.65 10.15
CA LYS A 3 21.29 6.74 9.57
C LYS A 3 21.38 6.76 8.04
N LYS A 4 21.48 5.57 7.44
CA LYS A 4 21.56 5.41 5.99
C LYS A 4 20.15 5.53 5.39
N THR A 5 19.99 6.47 4.47
CA THR A 5 18.75 6.66 3.71
C THR A 5 18.98 6.31 2.24
N ILE A 6 18.02 5.67 1.60
CA ILE A 6 17.95 5.49 0.15
C ILE A 6 16.63 6.03 -0.38
N ARG A 7 16.63 6.42 -1.65
CA ARG A 7 15.42 6.75 -2.41
C ARG A 7 15.22 5.65 -3.46
N LEU A 8 14.03 5.13 -3.56
CA LEU A 8 13.65 4.13 -4.56
C LEU A 8 12.67 4.74 -5.56
N LEU A 9 12.93 4.54 -6.84
CA LEU A 9 11.95 4.82 -7.89
C LEU A 9 11.47 3.49 -8.46
N MET A 10 10.19 3.19 -8.25
CA MET A 10 9.54 1.99 -8.73
C MET A 10 8.29 2.37 -9.53
N PRO A 11 8.42 2.65 -10.84
CA PRO A 11 7.34 3.14 -11.68
C PRO A 11 6.36 2.00 -12.05
N GLN A 12 5.88 1.28 -11.03
CA GLN A 12 4.96 0.16 -11.16
C GLN A 12 3.58 0.66 -11.60
N TRP A 13 3.01 0.03 -12.62
CA TRP A 13 1.70 0.33 -13.15
C TRP A 13 0.78 -0.90 -13.16
N LYS A 14 1.37 -2.07 -13.02
CA LYS A 14 0.66 -3.34 -13.20
C LYS A 14 -0.28 -3.64 -12.02
N GLY A 15 0.04 -3.17 -10.83
CA GLY A 15 -0.80 -3.36 -9.64
C GLY A 15 -2.17 -2.70 -9.79
N GLY A 16 -2.20 -1.50 -10.34
CA GLY A 16 -3.45 -0.79 -10.67
C GLY A 16 -3.96 -1.03 -12.10
N ASN A 17 -3.20 -1.77 -12.92
CA ASN A 17 -3.45 -1.92 -14.36
C ASN A 17 -3.61 -0.55 -15.06
N ASN A 18 -2.83 0.44 -14.62
CA ASN A 18 -2.88 1.82 -15.11
C ASN A 18 -1.48 2.27 -15.57
N PRO A 19 -1.22 2.30 -16.89
CA PRO A 19 0.09 2.71 -17.43
C PRO A 19 0.52 4.13 -17.01
N ASN A 20 -0.42 5.03 -16.73
CA ASN A 20 -0.11 6.41 -16.32
C ASN A 20 0.58 6.47 -14.95
N SER A 21 0.40 5.46 -14.11
CA SER A 21 1.06 5.39 -12.79
C SER A 21 2.59 5.41 -12.90
N SER A 22 3.17 4.86 -13.98
CA SER A 22 4.61 4.95 -14.22
C SER A 22 5.09 6.40 -14.36
N PHE A 23 4.35 7.20 -15.13
CA PHE A 23 4.66 8.63 -15.30
C PHE A 23 4.52 9.38 -13.97
N GLY A 24 3.48 9.06 -13.18
CA GLY A 24 3.27 9.65 -11.85
C GLY A 24 4.46 9.43 -10.92
N ALA A 25 4.99 8.21 -10.86
CA ALA A 25 6.16 7.88 -10.06
C ALA A 25 7.42 8.67 -10.49
N GLU A 26 7.67 8.75 -11.79
CA GLU A 26 8.80 9.51 -12.35
C GLU A 26 8.65 11.02 -12.07
N LEU A 27 7.44 11.55 -12.21
CA LEU A 27 7.14 12.95 -11.93
C LEU A 27 7.35 13.29 -10.44
N LEU A 28 6.89 12.43 -9.53
CA LEU A 28 7.13 12.60 -8.10
C LEU A 28 8.63 12.60 -7.77
N ALA A 29 9.39 11.69 -8.36
CA ALA A 29 10.84 11.64 -8.17
C ALA A 29 11.54 12.89 -8.70
N TRP A 30 11.05 13.46 -9.83
CA TRP A 30 11.57 14.70 -10.42
C TRP A 30 11.21 15.93 -9.60
N LEU A 31 10.01 15.99 -9.03
CA LEU A 31 9.55 17.10 -8.18
C LEU A 31 10.17 17.09 -6.79
N ALA A 32 10.67 15.94 -6.35
CA ALA A 32 11.27 15.80 -5.03
C ALA A 32 12.50 16.71 -4.88
N PRO A 33 12.70 17.32 -3.70
CA PRO A 33 13.87 18.16 -3.46
C PRO A 33 15.19 17.42 -3.73
N GLU A 34 16.14 18.11 -4.35
CA GLU A 34 17.50 17.60 -4.53
C GLU A 34 18.13 17.28 -3.17
N ASN A 35 18.85 16.17 -3.10
CA ASN A 35 19.61 15.77 -1.92
C ASN A 35 20.69 14.74 -2.28
N ASP A 36 21.57 14.45 -1.33
CA ASP A 36 22.72 13.56 -1.51
C ASP A 36 22.36 12.06 -1.42
N GLN A 37 21.10 11.71 -1.20
CA GLN A 37 20.69 10.33 -1.05
C GLN A 37 20.62 9.63 -2.41
N PRO A 38 21.15 8.41 -2.54
CA PRO A 38 21.11 7.70 -3.82
C PRO A 38 19.65 7.43 -4.24
N LEU A 39 19.32 7.77 -5.48
CA LEU A 39 18.08 7.33 -6.13
C LEU A 39 18.37 6.03 -6.89
N ILE A 40 17.70 4.96 -6.48
CA ILE A 40 17.89 3.63 -7.02
C ILE A 40 16.62 3.22 -7.76
N HIS A 41 16.76 2.80 -9.00
CA HIS A 41 15.63 2.36 -9.81
C HIS A 41 15.36 0.88 -9.57
N VAL A 42 14.12 0.55 -9.24
CA VAL A 42 13.62 -0.83 -9.25
C VAL A 42 13.19 -1.15 -10.68
N PRO A 43 13.67 -2.25 -11.27
CA PRO A 43 13.29 -2.61 -12.64
C PRO A 43 11.80 -2.87 -12.78
N VAL A 44 11.15 -2.11 -13.66
CA VAL A 44 9.75 -2.30 -14.04
C VAL A 44 9.67 -2.29 -15.56
N GLN A 45 9.00 -3.29 -16.14
CA GLN A 45 8.78 -3.31 -17.58
C GLN A 45 7.79 -2.22 -17.98
N PRO A 46 8.12 -1.37 -18.95
CA PRO A 46 7.21 -0.35 -19.45
C PRO A 46 5.97 -1.00 -20.08
N TYR A 47 4.90 -0.23 -20.17
CA TYR A 47 3.70 -0.65 -20.88
C TYR A 47 3.96 -0.74 -22.38
N ASP A 48 3.64 -1.88 -22.97
CA ASP A 48 3.85 -2.19 -24.38
C ASP A 48 2.53 -2.40 -25.17
N GLY A 49 1.39 -2.15 -24.50
CA GLY A 49 0.07 -2.38 -25.07
C GLY A 49 -0.47 -3.79 -24.88
N THR A 50 0.31 -4.71 -24.28
CA THR A 50 -0.13 -6.08 -24.03
C THR A 50 -1.04 -6.12 -22.78
N PRO A 51 -2.24 -6.71 -22.87
CA PRO A 51 -3.08 -6.93 -21.70
C PRO A 51 -2.39 -7.81 -20.66
N LEU A 52 -2.62 -7.51 -19.39
CA LEU A 52 -2.12 -8.35 -18.30
C LEU A 52 -2.89 -9.67 -18.23
N GLU A 53 -2.18 -10.77 -18.07
CA GLU A 53 -2.79 -12.06 -17.78
C GLU A 53 -3.32 -12.07 -16.34
N ASN A 54 -4.52 -12.62 -16.16
CA ASN A 54 -5.08 -12.85 -14.82
C ASN A 54 -4.63 -14.21 -14.30
N GLU A 55 -3.95 -14.22 -13.17
CA GLU A 55 -3.48 -15.42 -12.50
C GLU A 55 -4.02 -15.43 -11.06
N ASN A 56 -4.84 -16.41 -10.73
CA ASN A 56 -5.47 -16.56 -9.41
C ASN A 56 -6.19 -15.29 -8.91
N GLY A 57 -6.84 -14.57 -9.85
CA GLY A 57 -7.61 -13.37 -9.57
C GLY A 57 -6.75 -12.11 -9.37
N ILE A 58 -5.50 -12.09 -9.85
CA ILE A 58 -4.66 -10.88 -9.87
C ILE A 58 -4.08 -10.71 -11.27
N ASN A 59 -4.34 -9.54 -11.87
CA ASN A 59 -3.80 -9.15 -13.15
C ASN A 59 -2.29 -8.91 -13.06
N GLY A 60 -1.52 -9.57 -13.93
CA GLY A 60 -0.06 -9.44 -13.95
C GLY A 60 0.64 -9.99 -12.71
N ARG A 61 0.03 -10.95 -12.00
CA ARG A 61 0.52 -11.53 -10.75
C ARG A 61 2.00 -11.90 -10.78
N LYS A 62 2.40 -12.64 -11.77
CA LYS A 62 3.80 -13.09 -11.92
C LYS A 62 4.77 -11.92 -11.98
N GLN A 63 4.46 -10.92 -12.82
CA GLN A 63 5.31 -9.74 -12.97
C GLN A 63 5.34 -8.89 -11.69
N LEU A 64 4.23 -8.80 -10.96
CA LEU A 64 4.16 -8.09 -9.68
C LEU A 64 5.04 -8.77 -8.62
N LEU A 65 5.02 -10.11 -8.55
CA LEU A 65 5.90 -10.85 -7.65
C LEU A 65 7.38 -10.68 -8.02
N GLU A 66 7.72 -10.77 -9.31
CA GLU A 66 9.09 -10.52 -9.79
C GLU A 66 9.57 -9.11 -9.41
N GLN A 67 8.71 -8.11 -9.50
CA GLN A 67 9.03 -6.73 -9.11
C GLN A 67 9.18 -6.56 -7.59
N LEU A 68 8.32 -7.21 -6.82
CA LEU A 68 8.43 -7.27 -5.35
C LEU A 68 9.78 -7.87 -4.93
N GLU A 69 10.16 -9.01 -5.51
CA GLU A 69 11.45 -9.66 -5.24
C GLU A 69 12.64 -8.77 -5.63
N ALA A 70 12.57 -8.10 -6.78
CA ALA A 70 13.61 -7.17 -7.21
C ALA A 70 13.77 -6.00 -6.23
N ALA A 71 12.66 -5.41 -5.77
CA ALA A 71 12.68 -4.35 -4.76
C ALA A 71 13.29 -4.85 -3.43
N GLN A 72 12.87 -6.02 -2.96
CA GLN A 72 13.42 -6.64 -1.74
C GLN A 72 14.92 -6.89 -1.87
N HIS A 73 15.37 -7.44 -3.00
CA HIS A 73 16.80 -7.70 -3.26
C HIS A 73 17.63 -6.40 -3.16
N ILE A 74 17.16 -5.32 -3.81
CA ILE A 74 17.81 -4.01 -3.77
C ILE A 74 17.87 -3.48 -2.34
N ILE A 75 16.75 -3.50 -1.61
CA ILE A 75 16.68 -3.02 -0.24
C ILE A 75 17.62 -3.80 0.68
N HIS A 76 17.63 -5.13 0.59
CA HIS A 76 18.51 -5.98 1.39
C HIS A 76 20.00 -5.78 1.07
N ALA A 77 20.36 -5.52 -0.19
CA ALA A 77 21.74 -5.23 -0.58
C ALA A 77 22.21 -3.88 0.02
N HIS A 78 21.35 -2.89 0.06
CA HIS A 78 21.69 -1.56 0.58
C HIS A 78 21.60 -1.44 2.10
N LYS A 79 20.80 -2.26 2.76
CA LYS A 79 20.57 -2.26 4.23
C LYS A 79 20.28 -0.86 4.80
N PRO A 80 19.31 -0.13 4.26
CA PRO A 80 19.01 1.23 4.70
C PRO A 80 18.35 1.24 6.08
N ASP A 81 18.49 2.40 6.77
CA ASP A 81 17.73 2.71 7.97
C ASP A 81 16.43 3.47 7.65
N ARG A 82 16.38 4.11 6.48
CA ARG A 82 15.22 4.87 5.99
C ARG A 82 15.08 4.68 4.49
N ILE A 83 13.85 4.66 4.03
CA ILE A 83 13.51 4.53 2.61
C ILE A 83 12.52 5.64 2.26
N VAL A 84 12.74 6.30 1.13
CA VAL A 84 11.75 7.13 0.45
C VAL A 84 11.39 6.41 -0.83
N MET A 85 10.12 6.07 -1.01
CA MET A 85 9.61 5.39 -2.19
C MET A 85 8.87 6.40 -3.09
N PHE A 86 9.22 6.40 -4.38
CA PHE A 86 8.43 7.02 -5.44
C PHE A 86 7.79 5.89 -6.22
N GLY A 87 6.54 5.62 -5.93
CA GLY A 87 5.77 4.50 -6.46
C GLY A 87 4.75 4.92 -7.49
N GLY A 88 4.33 3.97 -8.30
CA GLY A 88 3.27 4.16 -9.28
C GLY A 88 1.91 3.68 -8.76
N ASP A 89 1.87 2.62 -7.97
CA ASP A 89 0.66 2.12 -7.31
C ASP A 89 0.97 1.65 -5.87
N CYS A 90 -0.05 1.43 -5.05
CA CYS A 90 0.08 1.16 -3.62
C CYS A 90 0.89 -0.12 -3.31
N LEU A 91 0.92 -1.11 -4.23
CA LEU A 91 1.61 -2.38 -4.00
C LEU A 91 3.13 -2.23 -3.84
N VAL A 92 3.74 -1.14 -4.35
CA VAL A 92 5.18 -0.88 -4.20
C VAL A 92 5.62 -0.76 -2.74
N GLU A 93 4.69 -0.41 -1.85
CA GLU A 93 4.98 -0.19 -0.42
C GLU A 93 5.23 -1.49 0.35
N GLN A 94 4.83 -2.63 -0.19
CA GLN A 94 4.99 -3.91 0.51
C GLN A 94 6.47 -4.23 0.79
N ALA A 95 7.37 -4.03 -0.17
CA ALA A 95 8.79 -4.33 0.01
C ALA A 95 9.47 -3.45 1.08
N PRO A 96 9.37 -2.09 1.02
CA PRO A 96 10.00 -1.23 2.01
C PRO A 96 9.41 -1.39 3.42
N PHE A 97 8.09 -1.53 3.56
CA PHE A 97 7.50 -1.64 4.90
C PHE A 97 7.77 -3.00 5.54
N ALA A 98 7.71 -4.10 4.78
CA ALA A 98 8.10 -5.42 5.27
C ALA A 98 9.56 -5.43 5.76
N TYR A 99 10.48 -4.86 4.98
CA TYR A 99 11.88 -4.75 5.37
C TYR A 99 12.09 -3.90 6.62
N LEU A 100 11.46 -2.71 6.69
CA LEU A 100 11.62 -1.82 7.84
C LEU A 100 11.02 -2.43 9.10
N ASN A 101 9.88 -3.11 9.00
CA ASN A 101 9.28 -3.81 10.13
C ASN A 101 10.17 -4.93 10.64
N GLU A 102 10.76 -5.75 9.76
CA GLU A 102 11.76 -6.77 10.12
C GLU A 102 12.99 -6.13 10.77
N ARG A 103 13.55 -5.07 10.17
CA ARG A 103 14.73 -4.36 10.67
C ARG A 103 14.53 -3.80 12.06
N TYR A 104 13.35 -3.35 12.38
CA TYR A 104 12.99 -2.75 13.66
C TYR A 104 12.28 -3.72 14.62
N GLY A 105 12.34 -5.02 14.34
CA GLY A 105 11.88 -6.07 15.26
C GLY A 105 10.36 -6.10 15.47
N GLY A 106 9.57 -5.64 14.50
CA GLY A 106 8.11 -5.57 14.60
C GLY A 106 7.58 -4.33 15.34
N ASP A 107 8.43 -3.32 15.56
CA ASP A 107 8.05 -2.07 16.24
C ASP A 107 7.78 -0.90 15.26
N LEU A 108 7.49 -1.21 14.00
CA LEU A 108 7.11 -0.21 13.01
C LEU A 108 5.64 0.17 13.19
N GLY A 109 5.37 1.46 13.30
CA GLY A 109 4.03 2.03 13.13
C GLY A 109 3.82 2.48 11.70
N LEU A 110 2.59 2.42 11.22
CA LEU A 110 2.23 2.80 9.87
C LEU A 110 1.01 3.71 9.87
N ILE A 111 1.15 4.87 9.22
CA ILE A 111 0.02 5.73 8.86
C ILE A 111 -0.22 5.54 7.37
N TRP A 112 -1.38 5.00 7.03
CA TRP A 112 -1.85 4.76 5.67
C TRP A 112 -2.77 5.90 5.27
N ILE A 113 -2.24 6.88 4.51
CA ILE A 113 -3.00 8.07 4.07
C ILE A 113 -3.55 7.76 2.68
N ASP A 114 -4.83 7.38 2.64
CA ASP A 114 -5.47 6.83 1.47
C ASP A 114 -7.00 6.87 1.64
N ALA A 115 -7.73 7.03 0.55
CA ALA A 115 -9.17 6.89 0.52
C ALA A 115 -9.63 5.43 0.65
N HIS A 116 -8.73 4.47 0.38
CA HIS A 116 -8.94 3.03 0.44
C HIS A 116 -8.18 2.39 1.60
N SER A 117 -8.57 1.19 1.97
CA SER A 117 -7.92 0.46 3.05
C SER A 117 -6.76 -0.41 2.58
N ASP A 118 -6.79 -0.83 1.33
CA ASP A 118 -5.86 -1.78 0.71
C ASP A 118 -5.65 -3.08 1.51
N LEU A 119 -6.71 -3.50 2.20
CA LEU A 119 -6.72 -4.70 3.05
C LEU A 119 -7.19 -5.94 2.32
N VAL A 120 -8.14 -5.79 1.39
CA VAL A 120 -8.85 -6.90 0.76
C VAL A 120 -8.98 -6.70 -0.74
N ARG A 121 -9.11 -7.82 -1.44
CA ARG A 121 -9.48 -7.79 -2.85
C ARG A 121 -10.98 -7.49 -2.96
N TYR A 122 -11.30 -6.42 -3.67
CA TYR A 122 -12.68 -6.11 -3.97
C TYR A 122 -13.26 -7.09 -5.00
N ALA A 123 -14.50 -7.53 -4.80
CA ALA A 123 -15.17 -8.39 -5.75
C ALA A 123 -15.26 -7.72 -7.12
N GLY A 124 -14.82 -8.43 -8.16
CA GLY A 124 -14.77 -7.91 -9.54
C GLY A 124 -13.59 -7.00 -9.87
N HIS A 125 -12.66 -6.78 -8.93
CA HIS A 125 -11.43 -6.02 -9.14
C HIS A 125 -10.22 -6.92 -8.95
N ASP A 126 -9.61 -7.33 -10.05
CA ASP A 126 -8.47 -8.24 -10.06
C ASP A 126 -7.12 -7.47 -10.08
N ASN A 127 -7.07 -6.34 -9.39
CA ASN A 127 -5.90 -5.48 -9.35
C ASN A 127 -5.17 -5.62 -7.99
N GLY A 128 -3.87 -5.90 -8.06
CA GLY A 128 -3.05 -6.19 -6.87
C GLY A 128 -2.82 -5.00 -5.94
N HIS A 129 -3.02 -3.75 -6.41
CA HIS A 129 -2.82 -2.54 -5.61
C HIS A 129 -3.79 -2.43 -4.42
N THR A 130 -4.88 -3.18 -4.41
CA THR A 130 -5.86 -3.18 -3.31
C THR A 130 -5.45 -4.08 -2.12
N LEU A 131 -4.25 -4.67 -2.15
CA LEU A 131 -3.87 -5.72 -1.21
C LEU A 131 -2.65 -5.41 -0.30
N PRO A 132 -1.84 -4.36 -0.54
CA PRO A 132 -0.56 -4.25 0.14
C PRO A 132 -0.66 -4.17 1.66
N LEU A 133 -1.62 -3.46 2.22
CA LEU A 133 -1.79 -3.41 3.66
C LEU A 133 -2.25 -4.76 4.21
N GLY A 134 -3.18 -5.44 3.53
CA GLY A 134 -3.57 -6.80 3.87
C GLY A 134 -2.38 -7.77 3.86
N ASN A 135 -1.55 -7.72 2.82
CA ASN A 135 -0.35 -8.55 2.73
C ASN A 135 0.63 -8.29 3.90
N LEU A 136 0.84 -7.01 4.25
CA LEU A 136 1.71 -6.61 5.35
C LEU A 136 1.21 -7.07 6.73
N LEU A 137 -0.09 -7.22 6.89
CA LEU A 137 -0.73 -7.72 8.10
C LEU A 137 -0.84 -9.26 8.13
N GLY A 138 -0.54 -9.95 7.02
CA GLY A 138 -0.71 -11.41 6.88
C GLY A 138 -2.15 -11.85 6.59
N GLU A 139 -3.03 -10.92 6.23
CA GLU A 139 -4.46 -11.13 5.94
C GLU A 139 -4.76 -11.13 4.42
N GLY A 140 -3.79 -10.73 3.60
CA GLY A 140 -3.95 -10.53 2.16
C GLY A 140 -3.74 -11.81 1.34
N ASP A 141 -3.20 -11.64 0.13
CA ASP A 141 -2.90 -12.76 -0.75
C ASP A 141 -1.74 -13.60 -0.20
N GLU A 142 -1.94 -14.92 -0.14
CA GLU A 142 -1.01 -15.86 0.50
C GLU A 142 0.40 -15.82 -0.10
N GLU A 143 0.52 -15.65 -1.41
CA GLU A 143 1.81 -15.67 -2.08
C GLU A 143 2.57 -14.36 -1.86
N PHE A 144 1.88 -13.21 -1.92
CA PHE A 144 2.47 -11.92 -1.55
C PHE A 144 2.81 -11.85 -0.05
N ALA A 145 1.95 -12.35 0.82
CA ALA A 145 2.17 -12.34 2.26
C ALA A 145 3.39 -13.19 2.69
N LYS A 146 3.78 -14.23 1.93
CA LYS A 146 5.01 -15.01 2.18
C LYS A 146 6.29 -14.17 2.12
N HIS A 147 6.25 -13.02 1.44
CA HIS A 147 7.37 -12.07 1.38
C HIS A 147 7.46 -11.15 2.61
N VAL A 148 6.53 -11.29 3.57
CA VAL A 148 6.50 -10.52 4.82
C VAL A 148 6.91 -11.44 5.98
N LYS A 149 8.17 -11.34 6.42
CA LYS A 149 8.70 -12.22 7.48
C LYS A 149 8.09 -11.95 8.85
N ILE A 150 7.87 -10.69 9.17
CA ILE A 150 7.24 -10.24 10.41
C ILE A 150 6.03 -9.39 10.00
N PRO A 151 4.81 -9.89 10.14
CA PRO A 151 3.61 -9.10 9.87
C PRO A 151 3.55 -7.83 10.74
N LEU A 152 2.96 -6.77 10.20
CA LEU A 152 2.62 -5.59 10.98
C LEU A 152 1.59 -5.95 12.05
N LYS A 153 1.67 -5.28 13.18
CA LYS A 153 0.68 -5.40 14.24
C LYS A 153 -0.49 -4.45 13.93
N PRO A 154 -1.74 -4.92 13.91
CA PRO A 154 -2.89 -4.06 13.60
C PRO A 154 -2.99 -2.83 14.50
N GLU A 155 -2.65 -2.97 15.78
CA GLU A 155 -2.64 -1.87 16.75
C GLU A 155 -1.62 -0.76 16.44
N ASN A 156 -0.64 -1.05 15.59
CA ASN A 156 0.37 -0.09 15.13
C ASN A 156 0.01 0.56 13.78
N VAL A 157 -1.17 0.25 13.22
CA VAL A 157 -1.64 0.79 11.94
C VAL A 157 -2.76 1.80 12.19
N PHE A 158 -2.71 2.90 11.44
CA PHE A 158 -3.77 3.91 11.38
C PHE A 158 -4.10 4.22 9.92
N ILE A 159 -5.36 4.06 9.51
CA ILE A 159 -5.83 4.44 8.18
C ILE A 159 -6.41 5.85 8.24
N ALA A 160 -5.80 6.76 7.51
CA ALA A 160 -6.12 8.19 7.50
C ALA A 160 -6.72 8.59 6.15
N GLY A 161 -7.96 9.07 6.15
CA GLY A 161 -8.62 9.52 4.93
C GLY A 161 -9.64 8.55 4.37
N LEU A 162 -9.83 7.39 5.01
CA LEU A 162 -10.72 6.34 4.53
C LEU A 162 -12.09 6.88 4.11
N ALA A 163 -12.43 6.69 2.85
CA ALA A 163 -13.74 6.99 2.29
C ALA A 163 -14.67 5.79 2.55
N ALA A 164 -15.67 5.98 3.40
CA ALA A 164 -16.70 4.97 3.56
C ALA A 164 -17.76 5.15 2.47
N PRO A 165 -18.06 4.13 1.64
CA PRO A 165 -19.13 4.21 0.68
C PRO A 165 -20.47 4.43 1.40
N THR A 166 -21.33 5.25 0.81
CA THR A 166 -22.69 5.44 1.31
C THR A 166 -23.51 4.15 1.21
N GLU A 167 -24.58 4.03 1.97
CA GLU A 167 -25.48 2.86 1.87
C GLU A 167 -26.05 2.67 0.45
N GLU A 168 -26.25 3.76 -0.28
CA GLU A 168 -26.75 3.75 -1.64
C GLU A 168 -25.69 3.21 -2.62
N GLU A 169 -24.47 3.68 -2.52
CA GLU A 169 -23.31 3.16 -3.29
C GLU A 169 -23.06 1.69 -2.99
N THR A 170 -23.09 1.29 -1.73
CA THR A 170 -22.95 -0.13 -1.33
C THR A 170 -24.04 -1.00 -1.97
N LYS A 171 -25.30 -0.53 -2.02
CA LYS A 171 -26.39 -1.25 -2.68
C LYS A 171 -26.20 -1.35 -4.19
N VAL A 172 -25.75 -0.28 -4.83
CA VAL A 172 -25.48 -0.25 -6.28
C VAL A 172 -24.38 -1.26 -6.62
N ILE A 173 -23.27 -1.24 -5.89
CA ILE A 173 -22.14 -2.17 -6.07
C ILE A 173 -22.60 -3.61 -5.85
N SER A 174 -23.31 -3.89 -4.76
CA SER A 174 -23.79 -5.25 -4.44
C SER A 174 -24.74 -5.80 -5.52
N ASN A 175 -25.65 -4.97 -6.04
CA ASN A 175 -26.57 -5.37 -7.11
C ASN A 175 -25.82 -5.66 -8.42
N GLU A 176 -24.79 -4.88 -8.74
CA GLU A 176 -23.99 -5.09 -9.95
C GLU A 176 -23.15 -6.37 -9.85
N LEU A 177 -22.50 -6.61 -8.72
CA LEU A 177 -21.77 -7.86 -8.46
C LEU A 177 -22.69 -9.09 -8.58
N GLN A 178 -23.89 -9.00 -8.01
CA GLN A 178 -24.88 -10.09 -8.11
C GLN A 178 -25.31 -10.35 -9.57
N ARG A 179 -25.48 -9.30 -10.38
CA ARG A 179 -25.80 -9.45 -11.82
C ARG A 179 -24.66 -10.14 -12.58
N GLN A 180 -23.43 -9.89 -12.19
CA GLN A 180 -22.24 -10.51 -12.80
C GLN A 180 -21.93 -11.90 -12.25
N GLY A 181 -22.69 -12.39 -11.27
CA GLY A 181 -22.48 -13.69 -10.62
C GLY A 181 -21.21 -13.73 -9.76
N ILE A 182 -20.74 -12.56 -9.31
CA ILE A 182 -19.54 -12.42 -8.49
C ILE A 182 -19.96 -12.52 -7.01
N ALA A 183 -19.32 -13.43 -6.28
CA ALA A 183 -19.53 -13.56 -4.84
C ALA A 183 -18.98 -12.31 -4.12
N PRO A 184 -19.70 -11.76 -3.12
CA PRO A 184 -19.19 -10.67 -2.31
C PRO A 184 -17.95 -11.14 -1.53
N THR A 185 -16.98 -10.24 -1.40
CA THR A 185 -15.84 -10.41 -0.48
C THR A 185 -16.21 -9.85 0.90
N GLU A 186 -15.43 -10.20 1.93
CA GLU A 186 -15.55 -9.56 3.24
C GLU A 186 -15.34 -8.03 3.07
N PRO A 187 -16.28 -7.19 3.54
CA PRO A 187 -16.13 -5.75 3.42
C PRO A 187 -14.93 -5.24 4.24
N ASP A 188 -14.23 -4.23 3.75
CA ASP A 188 -13.11 -3.56 4.45
C ASP A 188 -13.46 -3.19 5.88
N THR A 189 -14.66 -2.67 6.09
CA THR A 189 -15.14 -2.24 7.41
C THR A 189 -15.19 -3.38 8.41
N GLU A 190 -15.54 -4.60 7.98
CA GLU A 190 -15.54 -5.78 8.83
C GLU A 190 -14.13 -6.22 9.17
N VAL A 191 -13.22 -6.20 8.18
CA VAL A 191 -11.79 -6.50 8.40
C VAL A 191 -11.16 -5.50 9.35
N ILE A 192 -11.38 -4.21 9.14
CA ILE A 192 -10.89 -3.12 10.00
C ILE A 192 -11.38 -3.32 11.44
N GLN A 193 -12.67 -3.61 11.60
CA GLN A 193 -13.27 -3.85 12.91
C GLN A 193 -12.71 -5.10 13.59
N ARG A 194 -12.59 -6.20 12.86
CA ARG A 194 -12.06 -7.49 13.34
C ARG A 194 -10.62 -7.36 13.80
N LEU A 195 -9.80 -6.61 13.06
CA LEU A 195 -8.39 -6.38 13.38
C LEU A 195 -8.19 -5.27 14.43
N GLY A 196 -9.20 -4.46 14.72
CA GLY A 196 -9.11 -3.34 15.62
C GLY A 196 -8.23 -2.19 15.10
N ILE A 197 -8.14 -2.03 13.76
CA ILE A 197 -7.37 -0.96 13.14
C ILE A 197 -8.09 0.37 13.36
N ARG A 198 -7.33 1.39 13.79
CA ARG A 198 -7.87 2.73 13.99
C ARG A 198 -7.96 3.48 12.67
N THR A 199 -9.05 4.24 12.48
CA THR A 199 -9.28 5.01 11.26
C THR A 199 -9.80 6.41 11.56
N ALA A 200 -9.57 7.33 10.63
CA ALA A 200 -10.28 8.60 10.58
C ALA A 200 -10.54 9.00 9.13
N GLY A 201 -11.77 9.35 8.82
CA GLY A 201 -12.16 9.82 7.49
C GLY A 201 -11.68 11.25 7.21
N THR A 202 -11.66 11.61 5.92
CA THR A 202 -11.16 12.90 5.40
C THR A 202 -11.76 14.10 6.11
N LYS A 203 -13.08 14.13 6.33
CA LYS A 203 -13.77 15.25 7.02
C LYS A 203 -13.22 15.55 8.42
N LYS A 204 -12.86 14.51 9.17
CA LYS A 204 -12.28 14.66 10.51
C LYS A 204 -10.85 15.21 10.40
N LEU A 205 -10.06 14.68 9.49
CA LEU A 205 -8.66 15.07 9.33
C LEU A 205 -8.47 16.46 8.73
N MET A 206 -9.42 16.94 7.93
CA MET A 206 -9.43 18.34 7.47
C MET A 206 -9.54 19.36 8.61
N THR A 207 -10.07 18.95 9.75
CA THR A 207 -10.29 19.84 10.91
C THR A 207 -9.29 19.64 12.03
N SER A 208 -8.70 18.45 12.16
CA SER A 208 -7.79 18.12 13.25
C SER A 208 -6.92 16.90 12.90
N THR A 209 -5.63 16.97 13.21
CA THR A 209 -4.69 15.85 13.17
C THR A 209 -4.68 15.03 14.48
N GLU A 210 -5.47 15.45 15.47
CA GLU A 210 -5.55 14.84 16.80
C GLU A 210 -5.70 13.29 16.76
N PRO A 211 -6.57 12.69 15.90
CA PRO A 211 -6.69 11.22 15.87
C PRO A 211 -5.38 10.50 15.53
N ILE A 212 -4.57 11.08 14.64
CA ILE A 212 -3.25 10.54 14.28
C ILE A 212 -2.27 10.72 15.45
N GLU A 213 -2.27 11.91 16.07
CA GLU A 213 -1.38 12.21 17.20
C GLU A 213 -1.68 11.33 18.42
N GLU A 214 -2.95 11.09 18.71
CA GLU A 214 -3.37 10.18 19.77
C GLU A 214 -2.91 8.76 19.47
N CYS A 215 -3.11 8.29 18.22
CA CYS A 215 -2.64 6.99 17.79
C CYS A 215 -1.13 6.83 18.03
N ILE A 216 -0.33 7.79 17.64
CA ILE A 216 1.13 7.76 17.82
C ILE A 216 1.51 7.80 19.30
N LYS A 217 0.80 8.59 20.11
CA LYS A 217 1.08 8.70 21.56
C LYS A 217 0.74 7.44 22.35
N GLU A 218 -0.38 6.79 21.98
CA GLU A 218 -0.86 5.59 22.66
C GLU A 218 -0.12 4.32 22.23
N SER A 219 0.36 4.29 20.99
CA SER A 219 1.17 3.20 20.49
C SER A 219 2.61 3.35 21.00
N ASN A 220 3.19 2.27 21.51
CA ASN A 220 4.61 2.23 21.92
C ASN A 220 5.58 2.13 20.74
N ILE A 221 5.18 2.62 19.55
CA ILE A 221 6.00 2.57 18.35
C ILE A 221 7.21 3.50 18.46
N LYS A 222 8.37 3.01 18.01
CA LYS A 222 9.61 3.79 17.98
C LYS A 222 9.99 4.28 16.58
N TYR A 223 9.40 3.67 15.59
CA TYR A 223 9.68 3.92 14.18
C TYR A 223 8.36 4.09 13.45
N LEU A 224 8.26 5.10 12.63
CA LEU A 224 7.06 5.43 11.88
C LEU A 224 7.35 5.39 10.38
N ALA A 225 6.46 4.75 9.65
CA ALA A 225 6.36 4.83 8.21
C ALA A 225 5.03 5.49 7.82
N THR A 226 4.98 6.07 6.64
CA THR A 226 3.77 6.68 6.09
C THR A 226 3.61 6.27 4.63
N HIS A 227 2.41 5.88 4.25
CA HIS A 227 1.96 5.76 2.88
C HIS A 227 1.17 7.01 2.51
N HIS A 228 1.28 7.46 1.27
CA HIS A 228 0.56 8.62 0.77
C HIS A 228 -0.01 8.30 -0.62
N GLU A 229 -1.32 8.14 -0.71
CA GLU A 229 -2.06 8.10 -1.96
C GLU A 229 -2.74 9.46 -2.20
N LEU A 230 -2.66 9.96 -3.45
CA LEU A 230 -3.19 11.29 -3.76
C LEU A 230 -4.71 11.32 -3.93
N ASP A 231 -5.33 10.18 -4.11
CA ASP A 231 -6.79 10.07 -4.27
C ASP A 231 -7.56 10.48 -3.01
N VAL A 232 -6.92 10.44 -1.84
CA VAL A 232 -7.49 10.98 -0.59
C VAL A 232 -7.92 12.46 -0.71
N LEU A 233 -7.39 13.18 -1.69
CA LEU A 233 -7.71 14.58 -1.94
C LEU A 233 -9.00 14.78 -2.77
N ASP A 234 -9.52 13.71 -3.36
CA ASP A 234 -10.70 13.74 -4.23
C ASP A 234 -12.02 13.47 -3.48
N TYR A 235 -11.98 13.24 -2.14
CA TYR A 235 -13.11 12.87 -1.30
C TYR A 235 -13.46 13.91 -0.24
#